data_fa2e48beb07a4ef859f61f9f7ee55c59
#
_entry.id   fa2e48beb07a4ef859f61f9f7ee55c59
#
_cell.length_a   1.000
_cell.length_b   1.000
_cell.length_c   1.000
_cell.angle_alpha   90.00
_cell.angle_beta   90.00
_cell.angle_gamma   90.00
#
_symmetry.space_group_name_H-M   'P 1'
#
loop_
_entity.id
_entity.type
_entity.pdbx_description
1 polymer ?
#
loop_
_entity_poly.entity_id
_entity_poly.type
_entity_poly.pdbx_seq_one_letter_code
_entity_poly.pdbx_strand_id
1 'polypeptide(L)'
;MPAKDVRFGTDARARMLRGVDILADAVKVTLGPKGRNVVIDKSFGAPRITKDGVTVAKEIELADKFENMGAQMVREVASKTNDIAGDGTTTATVLAQSIVREGAKAVAAGMNPMDLKRGVDKAVTALVEELKKKTRKITTPAETAQVGTISANGESEIGKMISEAMQKVGNEGVITVEEAKGIQTELDVVEGMQFDRGYVSPYFITNAEKMIAEMDQPYILIHEKKLSGLQPMLPLLETVVQSGRPLMIIAEDVEGEALATLVVNKLRGGLKVAAVKAPGFGDRRKAMLEDIAILTGGQVISEDLGIKLENVTLAMLGKAKKVVIEKENTTIVEGAGKKADITGRCNQIRAQIEETTSDYDREKLQERLAKLAGGVAVIRVGGATEVEVKERKDRVDDALHATRAAVEEGIVPGGGVALARASLVLAKLKADNDDQRFGIEIVRKASLTPLRQIAENAGEDGAVISGKVLDKDDYNWGFDAQSGEFKDLVKAGIIDPTKVVRTALQDAASVSSLLITTEAMIAEKPEKKAAPSGPPGGGMGDMDF
;
A
#
# COMPACT_ATOMS: atom_id res chain seq x y z
N MET A 1 -15.56 -31.34 8.85
CA MET A 1 -15.75 -29.93 8.47
C MET A 1 -16.91 -29.38 9.28
N PRO A 2 -16.84 -28.15 9.83
CA PRO A 2 -17.97 -27.56 10.53
C PRO A 2 -19.17 -27.38 9.59
N ALA A 3 -20.38 -27.43 10.15
CA ALA A 3 -21.60 -27.23 9.38
C ALA A 3 -21.64 -25.80 8.78
N LYS A 4 -22.19 -25.67 7.58
CA LYS A 4 -22.30 -24.38 6.88
C LYS A 4 -23.72 -23.81 7.04
N ASP A 5 -23.82 -22.48 7.16
CA ASP A 5 -25.05 -21.71 7.00
C ASP A 5 -25.03 -21.09 5.61
N VAL A 6 -26.10 -21.27 4.84
CA VAL A 6 -26.22 -20.80 3.46
C VAL A 6 -27.38 -19.83 3.37
N ARG A 7 -27.15 -18.65 2.81
CA ARG A 7 -28.15 -17.60 2.58
C ARG A 7 -28.25 -17.32 1.08
N PHE A 8 -29.44 -17.02 0.62
CA PHE A 8 -29.74 -16.79 -0.78
C PHE A 8 -30.53 -15.51 -1.01
N GLY A 9 -30.47 -15.00 -2.22
CA GLY A 9 -31.35 -13.96 -2.75
C GLY A 9 -31.34 -12.69 -1.92
N THR A 10 -32.51 -12.22 -1.56
CA THR A 10 -32.70 -10.93 -0.89
C THR A 10 -32.08 -10.87 0.51
N ASP A 11 -32.13 -11.97 1.31
CA ASP A 11 -31.54 -11.99 2.66
C ASP A 11 -30.00 -11.91 2.57
N ALA A 12 -29.39 -12.65 1.65
CA ALA A 12 -27.95 -12.59 1.43
C ALA A 12 -27.50 -11.18 1.01
N ARG A 13 -28.17 -10.58 0.03
CA ARG A 13 -27.87 -9.23 -0.46
C ARG A 13 -28.06 -8.16 0.60
N ALA A 14 -29.13 -8.23 1.40
CA ALA A 14 -29.40 -7.24 2.45
C ALA A 14 -28.32 -7.23 3.54
N ARG A 15 -27.86 -8.41 3.98
CA ARG A 15 -26.77 -8.55 4.97
C ARG A 15 -25.45 -8.05 4.42
N MET A 16 -25.11 -8.47 3.20
CA MET A 16 -23.91 -8.03 2.51
C MET A 16 -23.88 -6.51 2.38
N LEU A 17 -24.97 -5.89 1.90
CA LEU A 17 -25.08 -4.43 1.76
C LEU A 17 -24.92 -3.71 3.09
N ARG A 18 -25.50 -4.25 4.17
CA ARG A 18 -25.34 -3.68 5.50
C ARG A 18 -23.88 -3.68 5.97
N GLY A 19 -23.14 -4.75 5.72
CA GLY A 19 -21.71 -4.81 6.01
C GLY A 19 -20.90 -3.78 5.20
N VAL A 20 -21.19 -3.65 3.91
CA VAL A 20 -20.63 -2.61 3.04
C VAL A 20 -20.89 -1.22 3.61
N ASP A 21 -22.14 -0.96 4.04
CA ASP A 21 -22.54 0.35 4.57
C ASP A 21 -21.83 0.68 5.88
N ILE A 22 -21.76 -0.26 6.81
CA ILE A 22 -21.10 -0.03 8.11
C ILE A 22 -19.64 0.35 7.92
N LEU A 23 -18.92 -0.38 7.08
CA LEU A 23 -17.50 -0.08 6.82
C LEU A 23 -17.34 1.25 6.09
N ALA A 24 -18.07 1.45 4.99
CA ALA A 24 -17.93 2.65 4.19
C ALA A 24 -18.36 3.92 4.94
N ASP A 25 -19.38 3.85 5.78
CA ASP A 25 -19.84 4.98 6.59
C ASP A 25 -18.82 5.37 7.66
N ALA A 26 -18.05 4.41 8.20
CA ALA A 26 -16.94 4.70 9.10
C ALA A 26 -15.73 5.32 8.39
N VAL A 27 -15.45 4.89 7.15
CA VAL A 27 -14.31 5.37 6.37
C VAL A 27 -14.58 6.74 5.74
N LYS A 28 -15.77 6.98 5.15
CA LYS A 28 -16.09 8.19 4.37
C LYS A 28 -16.01 9.51 5.16
N VAL A 29 -16.11 9.46 6.50
CA VAL A 29 -16.00 10.66 7.36
C VAL A 29 -14.63 11.29 7.32
N THR A 30 -13.61 10.56 6.87
CA THR A 30 -12.23 11.03 6.75
C THR A 30 -11.95 11.79 5.46
N LEU A 31 -12.86 11.74 4.46
CA LEU A 31 -12.63 12.23 3.11
C LEU A 31 -12.60 13.76 3.04
N GLY A 32 -11.59 14.28 2.36
CA GLY A 32 -11.43 15.69 2.03
C GLY A 32 -10.82 16.56 3.13
N PRO A 33 -10.63 17.87 2.88
CA PRO A 33 -9.88 18.77 3.76
C PRO A 33 -10.57 18.98 5.12
N LYS A 34 -11.90 18.89 5.18
CA LYS A 34 -12.68 18.94 6.42
C LYS A 34 -13.10 17.55 6.93
N GLY A 35 -12.50 16.49 6.39
CA GLY A 35 -12.63 15.14 6.92
C GLY A 35 -12.15 15.05 8.37
N ARG A 36 -12.76 14.15 9.14
CA ARG A 36 -12.52 14.00 10.59
C ARG A 36 -11.77 12.72 10.90
N ASN A 37 -11.10 12.72 12.05
CA ASN A 37 -10.40 11.54 12.55
C ASN A 37 -11.38 10.46 13.01
N VAL A 38 -10.97 9.21 12.86
CA VAL A 38 -11.59 8.04 13.49
C VAL A 38 -10.72 7.58 14.65
N VAL A 39 -11.33 7.23 15.77
CA VAL A 39 -10.65 6.68 16.95
C VAL A 39 -10.85 5.18 16.95
N ILE A 40 -9.78 4.44 17.03
CA ILE A 40 -9.75 2.97 16.99
C ILE A 40 -9.26 2.46 18.34
N ASP A 41 -10.01 1.56 18.95
CA ASP A 41 -9.62 0.86 20.17
C ASP A 41 -8.45 -0.10 19.90
N LYS A 42 -7.54 -0.23 20.85
CA LYS A 42 -6.42 -1.17 20.79
C LYS A 42 -6.42 -2.05 22.02
N SER A 43 -6.16 -3.34 21.84
CA SER A 43 -6.10 -4.32 22.92
C SER A 43 -5.03 -3.96 23.97
N PHE A 44 -4.00 -3.21 23.57
CA PHE A 44 -2.92 -2.73 24.44
C PHE A 44 -2.48 -1.33 23.99
N GLY A 45 -2.22 -0.44 24.95
CA GLY A 45 -1.78 0.93 24.71
C GLY A 45 -2.93 1.93 24.53
N ALA A 46 -2.60 3.13 24.03
CA ALA A 46 -3.57 4.17 23.78
C ALA A 46 -4.37 3.90 22.51
N PRO A 47 -5.64 4.35 22.42
CA PRO A 47 -6.41 4.30 21.17
C PRO A 47 -5.64 4.98 20.03
N ARG A 48 -5.75 4.41 18.81
CA ARG A 48 -5.17 5.00 17.60
C ARG A 48 -6.14 6.03 17.03
N ILE A 49 -5.61 7.19 16.67
CA ILE A 49 -6.35 8.24 15.96
C ILE A 49 -5.79 8.30 14.55
N THR A 50 -6.65 8.25 13.53
CA THR A 50 -6.23 8.27 12.13
C THR A 50 -7.27 8.86 11.21
N LYS A 51 -6.83 9.39 10.05
CA LYS A 51 -7.67 9.74 8.88
C LYS A 51 -7.45 8.79 7.71
N ASP A 52 -6.49 7.89 7.80
CA ASP A 52 -6.20 6.94 6.73
C ASP A 52 -7.35 5.92 6.58
N GLY A 53 -7.94 5.90 5.38
CA GLY A 53 -9.10 5.07 5.07
C GLY A 53 -8.80 3.57 5.11
N VAL A 54 -7.61 3.12 4.67
CA VAL A 54 -7.27 1.70 4.70
C VAL A 54 -7.03 1.21 6.12
N THR A 55 -6.43 2.02 6.98
CA THR A 55 -6.27 1.71 8.41
C THR A 55 -7.63 1.55 9.09
N VAL A 56 -8.57 2.48 8.87
CA VAL A 56 -9.94 2.36 9.40
C VAL A 56 -10.63 1.10 8.87
N ALA A 57 -10.53 0.84 7.56
CA ALA A 57 -11.18 -0.32 6.94
C ALA A 57 -10.65 -1.66 7.48
N LYS A 58 -9.35 -1.76 7.78
CA LYS A 58 -8.70 -2.98 8.32
C LYS A 58 -9.17 -3.34 9.73
N GLU A 59 -9.55 -2.36 10.53
CA GLU A 59 -9.96 -2.57 11.94
C GLU A 59 -11.44 -2.94 12.08
N ILE A 60 -12.23 -2.84 11.01
CA ILE A 60 -13.67 -3.15 11.08
C ILE A 60 -13.88 -4.65 10.87
N GLU A 61 -14.36 -5.29 11.93
CA GLU A 61 -14.80 -6.68 11.94
C GLU A 61 -16.17 -6.78 12.59
N LEU A 62 -17.12 -7.44 11.90
CA LEU A 62 -18.52 -7.49 12.32
C LEU A 62 -18.87 -8.88 12.91
N ALA A 63 -19.69 -8.89 13.93
CA ALA A 63 -20.10 -10.13 14.61
C ALA A 63 -20.96 -11.05 13.71
N ASP A 64 -21.85 -10.51 12.88
CA ASP A 64 -22.58 -11.28 11.87
C ASP A 64 -21.64 -11.63 10.71
N LYS A 65 -21.43 -12.93 10.47
CA LYS A 65 -20.49 -13.41 9.44
C LYS A 65 -20.87 -12.99 8.03
N PHE A 66 -22.16 -12.83 7.73
CA PHE A 66 -22.63 -12.43 6.40
C PHE A 66 -22.45 -10.91 6.19
N GLU A 67 -22.75 -10.11 7.21
CA GLU A 67 -22.43 -8.69 7.18
C GLU A 67 -20.92 -8.48 7.07
N ASN A 68 -20.15 -9.26 7.83
CA ASN A 68 -18.68 -9.19 7.80
C ASN A 68 -18.10 -9.53 6.43
N MET A 69 -18.67 -10.48 5.67
CA MET A 69 -18.26 -10.74 4.29
C MET A 69 -18.39 -9.49 3.42
N GLY A 70 -19.51 -8.75 3.54
CA GLY A 70 -19.70 -7.49 2.82
C GLY A 70 -18.66 -6.44 3.19
N ALA A 71 -18.40 -6.27 4.48
CA ALA A 71 -17.35 -5.38 4.98
C ALA A 71 -15.95 -5.79 4.47
N GLN A 72 -15.61 -7.08 4.53
CA GLN A 72 -14.32 -7.59 4.05
C GLN A 72 -14.10 -7.36 2.55
N MET A 73 -15.14 -7.47 1.72
CA MET A 73 -15.02 -7.18 0.29
C MET A 73 -14.68 -5.71 0.02
N VAL A 74 -15.26 -4.76 0.77
CA VAL A 74 -14.91 -3.33 0.65
C VAL A 74 -13.54 -3.04 1.27
N ARG A 75 -13.17 -3.75 2.35
CA ARG A 75 -11.80 -3.69 2.88
C ARG A 75 -10.76 -4.10 1.83
N GLU A 76 -11.07 -5.12 1.03
CA GLU A 76 -10.21 -5.54 -0.08
C GLU A 76 -10.05 -4.43 -1.13
N VAL A 77 -11.12 -3.67 -1.45
CA VAL A 77 -11.03 -2.50 -2.33
C VAL A 77 -10.02 -1.49 -1.79
N ALA A 78 -10.16 -1.10 -0.51
CA ALA A 78 -9.26 -0.13 0.11
C ALA A 78 -7.80 -0.64 0.13
N SER A 79 -7.59 -1.91 0.49
CA SER A 79 -6.26 -2.53 0.54
C SER A 79 -5.62 -2.58 -0.84
N LYS A 80 -6.37 -3.00 -1.87
CA LYS A 80 -5.86 -3.10 -3.25
C LYS A 80 -5.49 -1.74 -3.83
N THR A 81 -6.32 -0.72 -3.58
CA THR A 81 -6.04 0.66 -4.00
C THR A 81 -4.77 1.18 -3.33
N ASN A 82 -4.59 0.88 -2.03
CA ASN A 82 -3.37 1.21 -1.31
C ASN A 82 -2.13 0.52 -1.91
N ASP A 83 -2.21 -0.78 -2.22
CA ASP A 83 -1.09 -1.55 -2.78
C ASP A 83 -0.63 -0.99 -4.14
N ILE A 84 -1.55 -0.49 -4.98
CA ILE A 84 -1.26 -0.03 -6.35
C ILE A 84 -0.88 1.46 -6.40
N ALA A 85 -1.62 2.30 -5.66
CA ALA A 85 -1.51 3.75 -5.76
C ALA A 85 -1.00 4.42 -4.47
N GLY A 86 -1.02 3.73 -3.34
CA GLY A 86 -0.58 4.21 -2.03
C GLY A 86 -1.47 5.28 -1.40
N ASP A 87 -2.53 5.71 -2.10
CA ASP A 87 -3.50 6.73 -1.68
C ASP A 87 -4.86 6.45 -2.36
N GLY A 88 -5.90 7.22 -2.02
CA GLY A 88 -7.24 7.12 -2.61
C GLY A 88 -8.13 6.03 -2.02
N THR A 89 -7.75 5.43 -0.92
CA THR A 89 -8.46 4.32 -0.26
C THR A 89 -9.86 4.71 0.18
N THR A 90 -10.04 5.90 0.72
CA THR A 90 -11.35 6.46 1.09
C THR A 90 -12.23 6.72 -0.13
N THR A 91 -11.67 7.28 -1.20
CA THR A 91 -12.38 7.50 -2.47
C THR A 91 -12.86 6.18 -3.08
N ALA A 92 -12.01 5.15 -3.09
CA ALA A 92 -12.36 3.81 -3.57
C ALA A 92 -13.50 3.18 -2.76
N THR A 93 -13.46 3.31 -1.42
CA THR A 93 -14.51 2.84 -0.51
C THR A 93 -15.85 3.53 -0.78
N VAL A 94 -15.86 4.84 -0.95
CA VAL A 94 -17.05 5.64 -1.26
C VAL A 94 -17.65 5.26 -2.61
N LEU A 95 -16.82 5.07 -3.63
CA LEU A 95 -17.24 4.60 -4.95
C LEU A 95 -17.84 3.20 -4.88
N ALA A 96 -17.18 2.27 -4.18
CA ALA A 96 -17.66 0.90 -4.01
C ALA A 96 -19.03 0.86 -3.33
N GLN A 97 -19.23 1.60 -2.24
CA GLN A 97 -20.51 1.71 -1.57
C GLN A 97 -21.61 2.20 -2.53
N SER A 98 -21.32 3.25 -3.29
CA SER A 98 -22.29 3.83 -4.23
C SER A 98 -22.67 2.84 -5.34
N ILE A 99 -21.70 2.16 -5.94
CA ILE A 99 -21.94 1.18 -6.99
C ILE A 99 -22.75 -0.01 -6.46
N VAL A 100 -22.40 -0.55 -5.28
CA VAL A 100 -23.11 -1.68 -4.66
C VAL A 100 -24.56 -1.28 -4.30
N ARG A 101 -24.77 -0.11 -3.70
CA ARG A 101 -26.12 0.38 -3.33
C ARG A 101 -27.04 0.53 -4.54
N GLU A 102 -26.57 1.17 -5.60
CA GLU A 102 -27.35 1.35 -6.83
C GLU A 102 -27.55 0.03 -7.57
N GLY A 103 -26.51 -0.81 -7.64
CA GLY A 103 -26.59 -2.14 -8.24
C GLY A 103 -27.57 -3.07 -7.52
N ALA A 104 -27.56 -3.09 -6.18
CA ALA A 104 -28.50 -3.89 -5.39
C ALA A 104 -29.96 -3.46 -5.62
N LYS A 105 -30.23 -2.16 -5.79
CA LYS A 105 -31.57 -1.65 -6.16
C LYS A 105 -32.00 -2.15 -7.53
N ALA A 106 -31.09 -2.14 -8.52
CA ALA A 106 -31.36 -2.60 -9.87
C ALA A 106 -31.67 -4.10 -9.92
N VAL A 107 -30.88 -4.92 -9.19
CA VAL A 107 -31.12 -6.38 -9.08
C VAL A 107 -32.44 -6.66 -8.36
N ALA A 108 -32.77 -5.92 -7.30
CA ALA A 108 -34.05 -6.04 -6.62
C ALA A 108 -35.25 -5.66 -7.51
N ALA A 109 -35.03 -4.77 -8.49
CA ALA A 109 -36.02 -4.41 -9.52
C ALA A 109 -36.12 -5.44 -10.67
N GLY A 110 -35.37 -6.54 -10.63
CA GLY A 110 -35.41 -7.66 -11.58
C GLY A 110 -34.50 -7.51 -12.79
N MET A 111 -33.55 -6.56 -12.77
CA MET A 111 -32.55 -6.42 -13.84
C MET A 111 -31.51 -7.56 -13.79
N ASN A 112 -30.97 -7.93 -14.95
CA ASN A 112 -29.99 -8.99 -15.06
C ASN A 112 -28.63 -8.54 -14.47
N PRO A 113 -28.14 -9.15 -13.37
CA PRO A 113 -26.91 -8.74 -12.72
C PRO A 113 -25.67 -8.81 -13.62
N MET A 114 -25.63 -9.79 -14.54
CA MET A 114 -24.51 -9.96 -15.46
C MET A 114 -24.46 -8.87 -16.54
N ASP A 115 -25.62 -8.38 -17.00
CA ASP A 115 -25.68 -7.27 -17.93
C ASP A 115 -25.40 -5.93 -17.22
N LEU A 116 -25.87 -5.76 -15.99
CA LEU A 116 -25.47 -4.63 -15.13
C LEU A 116 -23.93 -4.57 -15.03
N LYS A 117 -23.28 -5.70 -14.71
CA LYS A 117 -21.82 -5.78 -14.65
C LYS A 117 -21.15 -5.38 -15.96
N ARG A 118 -21.63 -5.89 -17.11
CA ARG A 118 -21.08 -5.50 -18.43
C ARG A 118 -21.21 -3.99 -18.68
N GLY A 119 -22.32 -3.40 -18.26
CA GLY A 119 -22.53 -1.95 -18.32
C GLY A 119 -21.54 -1.17 -17.43
N VAL A 120 -21.31 -1.66 -16.21
CA VAL A 120 -20.29 -1.10 -15.28
C VAL A 120 -18.90 -1.17 -15.92
N ASP A 121 -18.50 -2.33 -16.43
CA ASP A 121 -17.19 -2.53 -17.06
C ASP A 121 -16.96 -1.59 -18.26
N LYS A 122 -17.97 -1.43 -19.14
CA LYS A 122 -17.95 -0.47 -20.27
C LYS A 122 -17.77 0.98 -19.78
N ALA A 123 -18.51 1.37 -18.74
CA ALA A 123 -18.47 2.72 -18.20
C ALA A 123 -17.10 3.04 -17.58
N VAL A 124 -16.53 2.12 -16.79
CA VAL A 124 -15.21 2.29 -16.16
C VAL A 124 -14.12 2.44 -17.22
N THR A 125 -14.15 1.62 -18.28
CA THR A 125 -13.20 1.73 -19.39
C THR A 125 -13.27 3.12 -20.04
N ALA A 126 -14.47 3.61 -20.34
CA ALA A 126 -14.66 4.94 -20.94
C ALA A 126 -14.20 6.08 -20.03
N LEU A 127 -14.46 5.97 -18.72
CA LEU A 127 -14.00 6.97 -17.73
C LEU A 127 -12.48 7.01 -17.60
N VAL A 128 -11.82 5.84 -17.53
CA VAL A 128 -10.36 5.75 -17.44
C VAL A 128 -9.70 6.35 -18.68
N GLU A 129 -10.25 6.09 -19.87
CA GLU A 129 -9.77 6.71 -21.11
C GLU A 129 -9.93 8.23 -21.08
N GLU A 130 -11.08 8.73 -20.61
CA GLU A 130 -11.31 10.18 -20.53
C GLU A 130 -10.39 10.84 -19.50
N LEU A 131 -10.20 10.24 -18.32
CA LEU A 131 -9.24 10.72 -17.33
C LEU A 131 -7.82 10.81 -17.91
N LYS A 132 -7.36 9.77 -18.62
CA LYS A 132 -6.05 9.76 -19.27
C LYS A 132 -5.91 10.87 -20.31
N LYS A 133 -6.95 11.15 -21.12
CA LYS A 133 -6.95 12.25 -22.11
C LYS A 133 -6.84 13.63 -21.47
N LYS A 134 -7.41 13.79 -20.25
CA LYS A 134 -7.43 15.06 -19.50
C LYS A 134 -6.27 15.23 -18.54
N THR A 135 -5.44 14.21 -18.41
CA THR A 135 -4.26 14.22 -17.55
C THR A 135 -3.22 15.23 -18.01
N ARG A 136 -2.67 15.97 -17.07
CA ARG A 136 -1.55 16.89 -17.25
C ARG A 136 -0.30 16.33 -16.54
N LYS A 137 0.84 16.28 -17.22
CA LYS A 137 2.11 15.87 -16.61
C LYS A 137 2.61 16.94 -15.64
N ILE A 138 3.23 16.50 -14.56
CA ILE A 138 3.98 17.37 -13.66
C ILE A 138 5.30 17.72 -14.32
N THR A 139 5.64 19.01 -14.32
CA THR A 139 6.86 19.53 -14.95
C THR A 139 7.75 20.30 -14.01
N THR A 140 7.23 20.74 -12.86
CA THR A 140 7.97 21.58 -11.92
C THR A 140 7.98 21.03 -10.49
N PRO A 141 9.05 21.30 -9.73
CA PRO A 141 9.12 20.96 -8.31
C PRO A 141 8.00 21.59 -7.47
N ALA A 142 7.51 22.76 -7.88
CA ALA A 142 6.39 23.42 -7.22
C ALA A 142 5.08 22.61 -7.36
N GLU A 143 4.82 22.04 -8.53
CA GLU A 143 3.66 21.16 -8.74
C GLU A 143 3.80 19.87 -7.93
N THR A 144 5.00 19.30 -7.84
CA THR A 144 5.30 18.15 -6.96
C THR A 144 4.99 18.47 -5.49
N ALA A 145 5.43 19.65 -5.01
CA ALA A 145 5.13 20.09 -3.66
C ALA A 145 3.63 20.34 -3.42
N GLN A 146 2.88 20.80 -4.43
CA GLN A 146 1.43 20.96 -4.34
C GLN A 146 0.70 19.62 -4.15
N VAL A 147 1.06 18.58 -4.91
CA VAL A 147 0.50 17.23 -4.72
C VAL A 147 0.74 16.73 -3.30
N GLY A 148 1.99 16.78 -2.83
CA GLY A 148 2.34 16.38 -1.48
C GLY A 148 1.59 17.18 -0.41
N THR A 149 1.38 18.49 -0.64
CA THR A 149 0.62 19.36 0.27
C THR A 149 -0.85 18.93 0.36
N ILE A 150 -1.50 18.66 -0.78
CA ILE A 150 -2.91 18.25 -0.81
C ILE A 150 -3.10 16.90 -0.12
N SER A 151 -2.29 15.91 -0.45
CA SER A 151 -2.36 14.60 0.18
C SER A 151 -2.01 14.66 1.68
N ALA A 152 -1.15 15.59 2.09
CA ALA A 152 -0.85 15.88 3.50
C ALA A 152 -1.91 16.78 4.20
N ASN A 153 -3.15 16.84 3.70
CA ASN A 153 -4.24 17.64 4.28
C ASN A 153 -3.93 19.17 4.38
N GLY A 154 -3.15 19.70 3.45
CA GLY A 154 -2.83 21.13 3.37
C GLY A 154 -1.54 21.53 4.09
N GLU A 155 -0.76 20.61 4.67
CA GLU A 155 0.54 20.90 5.29
C GLU A 155 1.62 21.15 4.23
N SER A 156 1.88 22.40 3.92
CA SER A 156 2.84 22.81 2.88
C SER A 156 4.29 22.41 3.19
N GLU A 157 4.65 22.26 4.46
CA GLU A 157 5.99 21.83 4.88
C GLU A 157 6.27 20.39 4.43
N ILE A 158 5.29 19.48 4.56
CA ILE A 158 5.40 18.10 4.10
C ILE A 158 5.57 18.06 2.58
N GLY A 159 4.73 18.79 1.83
CA GLY A 159 4.82 18.84 0.38
C GLY A 159 6.17 19.36 -0.12
N LYS A 160 6.70 20.43 0.50
CA LYS A 160 8.03 20.97 0.18
C LYS A 160 9.13 19.95 0.46
N MET A 161 9.08 19.29 1.61
CA MET A 161 10.08 18.29 2.02
C MET A 161 10.11 17.09 1.08
N ILE A 162 8.94 16.59 0.65
CA ILE A 162 8.85 15.50 -0.34
C ILE A 162 9.42 15.95 -1.68
N SER A 163 9.08 17.16 -2.15
CA SER A 163 9.62 17.72 -3.39
C SER A 163 11.14 17.88 -3.34
N GLU A 164 11.68 18.34 -2.22
CA GLU A 164 13.13 18.46 -1.99
C GLU A 164 13.80 17.08 -1.96
N ALA A 165 13.20 16.10 -1.28
CA ALA A 165 13.67 14.73 -1.27
C ALA A 165 13.76 14.16 -2.69
N MET A 166 12.69 14.31 -3.50
CA MET A 166 12.68 13.85 -4.89
C MET A 166 13.71 14.55 -5.77
N GLN A 167 13.99 15.84 -5.53
CA GLN A 167 15.05 16.54 -6.25
C GLN A 167 16.44 16.01 -5.91
N LYS A 168 16.67 15.65 -4.64
CA LYS A 168 17.98 15.16 -4.17
C LYS A 168 18.28 13.73 -4.67
N VAL A 169 17.28 12.84 -4.67
CA VAL A 169 17.47 11.44 -5.07
C VAL A 169 17.01 11.13 -6.50
N GLY A 170 16.35 12.06 -7.17
CA GLY A 170 15.74 11.88 -8.49
C GLY A 170 14.36 11.22 -8.43
N ASN A 171 13.68 11.18 -9.58
CA ASN A 171 12.31 10.65 -9.67
C ASN A 171 12.24 9.14 -9.37
N GLU A 172 13.28 8.40 -9.72
CA GLU A 172 13.44 6.97 -9.45
C GLU A 172 14.10 6.70 -8.07
N GLY A 173 14.45 7.75 -7.35
CA GLY A 173 15.14 7.67 -6.07
C GLY A 173 14.26 7.14 -4.94
N VAL A 174 14.90 6.52 -3.96
CA VAL A 174 14.21 5.95 -2.80
C VAL A 174 14.04 7.01 -1.73
N ILE A 175 12.82 7.14 -1.23
CA ILE A 175 12.48 7.97 -0.09
C ILE A 175 11.80 7.08 0.95
N THR A 176 12.30 7.11 2.19
CA THR A 176 11.72 6.38 3.33
C THR A 176 11.25 7.35 4.40
N VAL A 177 10.24 6.95 5.15
CA VAL A 177 9.70 7.77 6.25
C VAL A 177 9.91 7.01 7.57
N GLU A 178 10.64 7.65 8.49
CA GLU A 178 10.98 7.10 9.79
C GLU A 178 10.46 7.99 10.93
N GLU A 179 10.38 7.43 12.12
CA GLU A 179 10.07 8.21 13.33
C GLU A 179 11.33 8.90 13.84
N ALA A 180 11.25 10.21 14.08
CA ALA A 180 12.33 10.95 14.73
C ALA A 180 12.30 10.72 16.24
N LYS A 181 13.46 10.89 16.87
CA LYS A 181 13.56 10.91 18.36
C LYS A 181 13.24 12.30 18.94
N GLY A 182 13.15 13.31 18.09
CA GLY A 182 12.91 14.71 18.43
C GLY A 182 11.54 15.23 17.99
N ILE A 183 11.27 16.50 18.27
CA ILE A 183 10.01 17.15 17.92
C ILE A 183 10.00 17.61 16.45
N GLN A 184 11.17 17.93 15.89
CA GLN A 184 11.28 18.45 14.53
C GLN A 184 11.33 17.33 13.50
N THR A 185 10.71 17.60 12.34
CA THR A 185 10.80 16.72 11.17
C THR A 185 12.01 17.13 10.34
N GLU A 186 12.84 16.17 9.93
CA GLU A 186 14.11 16.38 9.25
C GLU A 186 14.19 15.56 7.96
N LEU A 187 14.91 16.06 6.96
CA LEU A 187 15.20 15.37 5.71
C LEU A 187 16.72 15.16 5.59
N ASP A 188 17.14 13.90 5.59
CA ASP A 188 18.51 13.50 5.34
C ASP A 188 18.63 12.67 4.05
N VAL A 189 19.79 12.74 3.39
CA VAL A 189 20.15 11.82 2.31
C VAL A 189 21.32 10.98 2.77
N VAL A 190 21.13 9.68 2.77
CA VAL A 190 22.08 8.70 3.28
C VAL A 190 22.48 7.69 2.19
N GLU A 191 23.61 7.03 2.37
CA GLU A 191 24.01 5.93 1.50
C GLU A 191 23.02 4.78 1.62
N GLY A 192 22.50 4.30 0.50
CA GLY A 192 21.49 3.24 0.50
C GLY A 192 21.01 2.90 -0.90
N MET A 193 20.22 1.85 -1.01
CA MET A 193 19.59 1.46 -2.27
C MET A 193 18.34 0.63 -2.06
N GLN A 194 17.49 0.60 -3.07
CA GLN A 194 16.35 -0.33 -3.15
C GLN A 194 16.54 -1.27 -4.36
N PHE A 195 16.12 -2.51 -4.20
CA PHE A 195 16.05 -3.46 -5.30
C PHE A 195 14.72 -4.25 -5.29
N ASP A 196 14.33 -4.70 -6.49
CA ASP A 196 13.04 -5.34 -6.74
C ASP A 196 13.10 -6.82 -6.34
N ARG A 197 13.02 -7.11 -5.08
CA ARG A 197 12.80 -8.44 -4.48
C ARG A 197 12.37 -8.24 -3.04
N GLY A 198 11.25 -8.84 -2.67
CA GLY A 198 10.75 -8.82 -1.31
C GLY A 198 11.05 -10.11 -0.54
N TYR A 199 10.41 -10.26 0.61
CA TYR A 199 10.61 -11.44 1.46
C TYR A 199 10.16 -12.72 0.76
N VAL A 200 10.93 -13.80 0.90
CA VAL A 200 10.58 -15.12 0.33
C VAL A 200 9.43 -15.80 1.05
N SER A 201 9.06 -15.33 2.24
CA SER A 201 7.94 -15.87 3.02
C SER A 201 7.30 -14.77 3.88
N PRO A 202 5.95 -14.70 3.91
CA PRO A 202 5.21 -13.78 4.79
C PRO A 202 5.51 -14.00 6.27
N TYR A 203 5.98 -15.16 6.66
CA TYR A 203 6.38 -15.43 8.04
C TYR A 203 7.59 -14.62 8.52
N PHE A 204 8.32 -13.96 7.62
CA PHE A 204 9.39 -13.02 7.99
C PHE A 204 8.90 -11.63 8.39
N ILE A 205 7.63 -11.31 8.18
CA ILE A 205 7.02 -10.01 8.55
C ILE A 205 7.22 -9.74 10.04
N THR A 206 7.62 -8.52 10.37
CA THR A 206 7.76 -8.02 11.75
C THR A 206 6.66 -7.01 12.09
N ASN A 207 6.15 -6.31 11.08
CA ASN A 207 5.05 -5.35 11.19
C ASN A 207 3.87 -5.84 10.36
N ALA A 208 2.88 -6.45 11.01
CA ALA A 208 1.72 -7.03 10.35
C ALA A 208 0.76 -5.96 9.78
N GLU A 209 0.72 -4.76 10.34
CA GLU A 209 -0.14 -3.67 9.84
C GLU A 209 0.31 -3.20 8.45
N LYS A 210 1.62 -3.05 8.27
CA LYS A 210 2.23 -2.62 6.99
C LYS A 210 2.65 -3.80 6.09
N MET A 211 2.54 -5.04 6.55
CA MET A 211 2.99 -6.25 5.85
C MET A 211 4.46 -6.20 5.44
N ILE A 212 5.33 -5.67 6.31
CA ILE A 212 6.76 -5.49 6.07
C ILE A 212 7.62 -6.17 7.13
N ALA A 213 8.86 -6.50 6.78
CA ALA A 213 9.88 -6.89 7.74
C ALA A 213 10.89 -5.74 7.92
N GLU A 214 10.92 -5.16 9.10
CA GLU A 214 11.87 -4.12 9.49
C GLU A 214 12.98 -4.72 10.35
N MET A 215 14.22 -4.38 10.04
CA MET A 215 15.42 -4.87 10.73
C MET A 215 16.33 -3.70 11.07
N ASP A 216 16.56 -3.47 12.37
CA ASP A 216 17.48 -2.45 12.85
C ASP A 216 18.89 -3.03 13.05
N GLN A 217 19.88 -2.37 12.49
CA GLN A 217 21.29 -2.75 12.53
C GLN A 217 21.55 -4.22 12.13
N PRO A 218 20.95 -4.73 11.02
CA PRO A 218 21.13 -6.12 10.63
C PRO A 218 22.54 -6.42 10.17
N TYR A 219 22.93 -7.69 10.30
CA TYR A 219 23.94 -8.31 9.44
C TYR A 219 23.29 -8.71 8.12
N ILE A 220 24.06 -8.64 7.02
CA ILE A 220 23.58 -8.95 5.67
C ILE A 220 24.49 -10.01 5.07
N LEU A 221 23.98 -11.23 4.93
CA LEU A 221 24.65 -12.31 4.21
C LEU A 221 24.27 -12.19 2.73
N ILE A 222 25.28 -12.08 1.86
CA ILE A 222 25.13 -12.00 0.41
C ILE A 222 25.71 -13.26 -0.20
N HIS A 223 24.83 -14.16 -0.65
CA HIS A 223 25.23 -15.47 -1.20
C HIS A 223 24.84 -15.61 -2.66
N GLU A 224 25.76 -16.06 -3.49
CA GLU A 224 25.52 -16.14 -4.93
C GLU A 224 24.56 -17.26 -5.33
N LYS A 225 24.63 -18.41 -4.64
CA LYS A 225 23.88 -19.62 -4.97
C LYS A 225 22.59 -19.76 -4.15
N LYS A 226 21.81 -20.79 -4.48
CA LYS A 226 20.62 -21.18 -3.71
C LYS A 226 20.98 -21.75 -2.34
N LEU A 227 20.11 -21.50 -1.36
CA LEU A 227 20.18 -22.08 -0.02
C LEU A 227 19.02 -23.07 0.15
N SER A 228 19.32 -24.36 0.08
CA SER A 228 18.35 -25.44 0.29
C SER A 228 18.53 -26.16 1.64
N GLY A 229 19.75 -26.15 2.22
CA GLY A 229 20.06 -26.70 3.52
C GLY A 229 20.80 -25.68 4.40
N LEU A 230 20.69 -25.80 5.71
CA LEU A 230 21.33 -24.87 6.67
C LEU A 230 22.60 -25.40 7.29
N GLN A 231 22.97 -26.66 7.09
CA GLN A 231 24.14 -27.27 7.71
C GLN A 231 25.43 -26.41 7.57
N PRO A 232 25.76 -25.89 6.35
CA PRO A 232 26.96 -25.06 6.17
C PRO A 232 26.86 -23.70 6.91
N MET A 233 25.66 -23.23 7.24
CA MET A 233 25.42 -21.94 7.90
C MET A 233 25.35 -22.02 9.42
N LEU A 234 25.25 -23.19 10.02
CA LEU A 234 25.02 -23.34 11.45
C LEU A 234 26.02 -22.55 12.30
N PRO A 235 27.35 -22.59 12.05
CA PRO A 235 28.32 -21.83 12.85
C PRO A 235 28.08 -20.30 12.76
N LEU A 236 27.70 -19.81 11.57
CA LEU A 236 27.36 -18.40 11.37
C LEU A 236 26.09 -18.02 12.13
N LEU A 237 25.03 -18.84 12.04
CA LEU A 237 23.77 -18.59 12.70
C LEU A 237 23.91 -18.55 14.22
N GLU A 238 24.69 -19.46 14.80
CA GLU A 238 25.01 -19.45 16.23
C GLU A 238 25.71 -18.15 16.65
N THR A 239 26.69 -17.69 15.86
CA THR A 239 27.39 -16.44 16.14
C THR A 239 26.47 -15.21 16.01
N VAL A 240 25.56 -15.22 15.03
CA VAL A 240 24.55 -14.16 14.85
C VAL A 240 23.59 -14.13 16.04
N VAL A 241 23.09 -15.29 16.50
CA VAL A 241 22.22 -15.39 17.69
C VAL A 241 22.92 -14.83 18.92
N GLN A 242 24.19 -15.19 19.14
CA GLN A 242 24.98 -14.66 20.27
C GLN A 242 25.16 -13.14 20.22
N SER A 243 25.22 -12.56 19.00
CA SER A 243 25.33 -11.10 18.83
C SER A 243 24.03 -10.34 19.16
N GLY A 244 22.88 -11.03 19.18
CA GLY A 244 21.54 -10.45 19.38
C GLY A 244 21.03 -9.60 18.21
N ARG A 245 21.82 -9.43 17.13
CA ARG A 245 21.47 -8.62 15.94
C ARG A 245 20.67 -9.43 14.94
N PRO A 246 19.77 -8.78 14.15
CA PRO A 246 19.06 -9.45 13.06
C PRO A 246 20.01 -9.88 11.93
N LEU A 247 19.61 -10.90 11.18
CA LEU A 247 20.28 -11.37 9.97
C LEU A 247 19.34 -11.25 8.79
N MET A 248 19.76 -10.49 7.78
CA MET A 248 19.17 -10.53 6.44
C MET A 248 19.98 -11.47 5.55
N ILE A 249 19.31 -12.35 4.84
CA ILE A 249 19.92 -13.28 3.88
C ILE A 249 19.47 -12.86 2.48
N ILE A 250 20.44 -12.57 1.61
CA ILE A 250 20.24 -12.36 0.17
C ILE A 250 20.88 -13.55 -0.54
N ALA A 251 20.09 -14.36 -1.23
CA ALA A 251 20.58 -15.51 -1.97
C ALA A 251 19.84 -15.65 -3.30
N GLU A 252 20.38 -16.45 -4.24
CA GLU A 252 19.65 -16.73 -5.50
C GLU A 252 18.23 -17.20 -5.23
N ASP A 253 18.07 -18.12 -4.29
CA ASP A 253 16.80 -18.56 -3.72
C ASP A 253 17.04 -19.13 -2.31
N VAL A 254 15.99 -19.12 -1.48
CA VAL A 254 15.99 -19.80 -0.18
C VAL A 254 14.78 -20.71 -0.15
N GLU A 255 15.01 -22.03 -0.19
CA GLU A 255 13.96 -23.01 -0.39
C GLU A 255 14.13 -24.25 0.51
N GLY A 256 13.15 -25.13 0.50
CA GLY A 256 13.20 -26.44 1.15
C GLY A 256 13.43 -26.36 2.66
N GLU A 257 14.37 -27.20 3.14
CA GLU A 257 14.70 -27.31 4.58
C GLU A 257 15.24 -26.00 5.15
N ALA A 258 16.05 -25.25 4.36
CA ALA A 258 16.62 -23.98 4.78
C ALA A 258 15.51 -22.98 5.12
N LEU A 259 14.56 -22.77 4.24
CA LEU A 259 13.45 -21.84 4.45
C LEU A 259 12.60 -22.27 5.66
N ALA A 260 12.21 -23.55 5.72
CA ALA A 260 11.39 -24.06 6.81
C ALA A 260 12.05 -23.85 8.18
N THR A 261 13.35 -24.15 8.28
CA THR A 261 14.09 -24.03 9.53
C THR A 261 14.27 -22.56 9.95
N LEU A 262 14.56 -21.65 9.00
CA LEU A 262 14.64 -20.21 9.29
C LEU A 262 13.30 -19.66 9.81
N VAL A 263 12.19 -20.04 9.16
CA VAL A 263 10.84 -19.64 9.59
C VAL A 263 10.53 -20.16 10.99
N VAL A 264 10.78 -21.45 11.27
CA VAL A 264 10.51 -22.05 12.59
C VAL A 264 11.33 -21.34 13.69
N ASN A 265 12.63 -21.09 13.45
CA ASN A 265 13.48 -20.43 14.43
C ASN A 265 13.07 -18.96 14.67
N LYS A 266 12.62 -18.25 13.62
CA LYS A 266 12.07 -16.92 13.77
C LYS A 266 10.78 -16.94 14.62
N LEU A 267 9.84 -17.83 14.31
CA LEU A 267 8.56 -17.93 15.03
C LEU A 267 8.75 -18.32 16.51
N ARG A 268 9.77 -19.10 16.82
CA ARG A 268 10.16 -19.44 18.20
C ARG A 268 10.91 -18.30 18.93
N GLY A 269 11.20 -17.20 18.24
CA GLY A 269 11.94 -16.07 18.82
C GLY A 269 13.43 -16.32 19.01
N GLY A 270 13.98 -17.46 18.56
CA GLY A 270 15.38 -17.80 18.69
C GLY A 270 16.31 -17.07 17.72
N LEU A 271 15.80 -16.66 16.57
CA LEU A 271 16.58 -15.98 15.54
C LEU A 271 15.76 -14.84 14.90
N LYS A 272 16.30 -13.64 14.89
CA LYS A 272 15.74 -12.50 14.15
C LYS A 272 16.27 -12.56 12.71
N VAL A 273 15.49 -13.10 11.78
CA VAL A 273 15.94 -13.35 10.40
C VAL A 273 14.87 -12.99 9.38
N ALA A 274 15.29 -12.53 8.22
CA ALA A 274 14.51 -12.50 7.00
C ALA A 274 15.38 -12.90 5.82
N ALA A 275 14.75 -13.47 4.78
CA ALA A 275 15.43 -13.86 3.56
C ALA A 275 14.71 -13.26 2.34
N VAL A 276 15.51 -12.83 1.37
CA VAL A 276 15.08 -12.29 0.09
C VAL A 276 15.83 -12.95 -1.05
N LYS A 277 15.20 -12.97 -2.23
CA LYS A 277 15.92 -13.42 -3.44
C LYS A 277 16.85 -12.32 -3.93
N ALA A 278 18.00 -12.74 -4.48
CA ALA A 278 18.93 -11.83 -5.13
C ALA A 278 18.29 -11.16 -6.36
N PRO A 279 18.50 -9.86 -6.57
CA PRO A 279 17.99 -9.15 -7.74
C PRO A 279 18.72 -9.55 -9.01
N GLY A 280 18.01 -9.52 -10.16
CA GLY A 280 18.59 -9.83 -11.46
C GLY A 280 18.78 -11.32 -11.75
N PHE A 281 19.40 -11.63 -12.89
CA PHE A 281 19.68 -12.98 -13.37
C PHE A 281 21.08 -13.05 -13.99
N GLY A 282 21.74 -14.23 -13.94
CA GLY A 282 23.05 -14.45 -14.54
C GLY A 282 24.10 -13.44 -14.07
N ASP A 283 24.91 -12.90 -14.99
CA ASP A 283 25.98 -11.96 -14.67
C ASP A 283 25.49 -10.65 -14.07
N ARG A 284 24.26 -10.23 -14.41
CA ARG A 284 23.64 -9.05 -13.78
C ARG A 284 23.40 -9.28 -12.29
N ARG A 285 22.95 -10.48 -11.91
CA ARG A 285 22.76 -10.82 -10.49
C ARG A 285 24.09 -10.72 -9.75
N LYS A 286 25.18 -11.27 -10.31
CA LYS A 286 26.52 -11.16 -9.71
C LYS A 286 26.92 -9.70 -9.52
N ALA A 287 26.76 -8.88 -10.54
CA ALA A 287 27.08 -7.46 -10.49
C ALA A 287 26.24 -6.68 -9.44
N MET A 288 24.94 -7.00 -9.32
CA MET A 288 24.08 -6.37 -8.31
C MET A 288 24.42 -6.84 -6.90
N LEU A 289 24.78 -8.10 -6.69
CA LEU A 289 25.25 -8.60 -5.40
C LEU A 289 26.56 -7.92 -4.98
N GLU A 290 27.49 -7.65 -5.91
CA GLU A 290 28.70 -6.87 -5.66
C GLU A 290 28.37 -5.42 -5.27
N ASP A 291 27.42 -4.78 -5.95
CA ASP A 291 26.98 -3.42 -5.61
C ASP A 291 26.42 -3.36 -4.19
N ILE A 292 25.59 -4.35 -3.79
CA ILE A 292 25.08 -4.47 -2.43
C ILE A 292 26.20 -4.73 -1.42
N ALA A 293 27.18 -5.55 -1.77
CA ALA A 293 28.34 -5.84 -0.91
C ALA A 293 29.16 -4.57 -0.66
N ILE A 294 29.45 -3.80 -1.69
CA ILE A 294 30.19 -2.53 -1.59
C ILE A 294 29.39 -1.52 -0.74
N LEU A 295 28.08 -1.39 -0.99
CA LEU A 295 27.21 -0.49 -0.25
C LEU A 295 27.17 -0.82 1.25
N THR A 296 27.16 -2.10 1.59
CA THR A 296 27.00 -2.57 2.98
C THR A 296 28.32 -2.86 3.69
N GLY A 297 29.43 -2.74 2.96
CA GLY A 297 30.78 -3.05 3.48
C GLY A 297 30.98 -4.53 3.76
N GLY A 298 30.23 -5.40 3.08
CA GLY A 298 30.35 -6.86 3.13
C GLY A 298 31.07 -7.47 1.93
N GLN A 299 30.96 -8.78 1.79
CA GLN A 299 31.52 -9.55 0.68
C GLN A 299 30.45 -10.47 0.09
N VAL A 300 30.52 -10.70 -1.21
CA VAL A 300 29.73 -11.74 -1.87
C VAL A 300 30.33 -13.10 -1.54
N ILE A 301 29.55 -13.95 -0.94
CA ILE A 301 29.95 -15.33 -0.62
C ILE A 301 29.70 -16.18 -1.86
N SER A 302 30.80 -16.52 -2.54
CA SER A 302 30.81 -17.30 -3.79
C SER A 302 31.91 -18.32 -3.76
N GLU A 303 31.59 -19.56 -4.15
CA GLU A 303 32.56 -20.63 -4.31
C GLU A 303 33.54 -20.33 -5.46
N ASP A 304 33.11 -19.60 -6.50
CA ASP A 304 33.95 -19.17 -7.61
C ASP A 304 35.08 -18.23 -7.12
N LEU A 305 34.84 -17.49 -6.03
CA LEU A 305 35.83 -16.68 -5.32
C LEU A 305 36.61 -17.45 -4.24
N GLY A 306 36.39 -18.75 -4.13
CA GLY A 306 37.03 -19.60 -3.11
C GLY A 306 36.44 -19.48 -1.70
N ILE A 307 35.32 -18.80 -1.52
CA ILE A 307 34.69 -18.59 -0.22
C ILE A 307 33.54 -19.59 -0.04
N LYS A 308 33.75 -20.57 0.83
CA LYS A 308 32.72 -21.53 1.21
C LYS A 308 31.86 -20.97 2.33
N LEU A 309 30.56 -21.29 2.31
CA LEU A 309 29.57 -20.81 3.29
C LEU A 309 29.92 -21.20 4.74
N GLU A 310 30.59 -22.34 4.91
CA GLU A 310 31.06 -22.85 6.23
C GLU A 310 32.13 -21.96 6.89
N ASN A 311 32.87 -21.20 6.07
CA ASN A 311 33.97 -20.35 6.53
C ASN A 311 33.58 -18.89 6.70
N VAL A 312 32.30 -18.56 6.58
CA VAL A 312 31.80 -17.18 6.68
C VAL A 312 31.83 -16.71 8.12
N THR A 313 32.43 -15.56 8.33
CA THR A 313 32.48 -14.88 9.64
C THR A 313 31.66 -13.59 9.64
N LEU A 314 31.33 -13.05 10.82
CA LEU A 314 30.61 -11.78 10.94
C LEU A 314 31.33 -10.59 10.28
N ALA A 315 32.65 -10.67 10.09
CA ALA A 315 33.43 -9.63 9.42
C ALA A 315 33.20 -9.59 7.92
N MET A 316 32.76 -10.69 7.31
CA MET A 316 32.45 -10.79 5.88
C MET A 316 31.03 -10.35 5.56
N LEU A 317 30.16 -10.24 6.59
CA LEU A 317 28.78 -9.81 6.41
C LEU A 317 28.68 -8.31 6.18
N GLY A 318 27.81 -7.92 5.28
CA GLY A 318 27.39 -6.53 5.15
C GLY A 318 26.64 -6.05 6.41
N LYS A 319 26.56 -4.73 6.57
CA LYS A 319 25.86 -4.07 7.66
C LYS A 319 25.12 -2.85 7.13
N ALA A 320 24.00 -2.53 7.76
CA ALA A 320 23.28 -1.30 7.50
C ALA A 320 22.67 -0.81 8.82
N LYS A 321 22.24 0.44 8.87
CA LYS A 321 21.50 0.97 10.00
C LYS A 321 20.09 0.39 10.04
N LYS A 322 19.43 0.30 8.88
CA LYS A 322 18.09 -0.26 8.76
C LYS A 322 17.92 -0.98 7.44
N VAL A 323 17.13 -2.05 7.46
CA VAL A 323 16.60 -2.71 6.25
C VAL A 323 15.09 -2.83 6.36
N VAL A 324 14.39 -2.47 5.29
CA VAL A 324 12.95 -2.62 5.15
C VAL A 324 12.67 -3.55 3.98
N ILE A 325 11.97 -4.65 4.25
CA ILE A 325 11.62 -5.65 3.26
C ILE A 325 10.10 -5.67 3.11
N GLU A 326 9.64 -5.29 1.94
CA GLU A 326 8.24 -5.33 1.51
C GLU A 326 7.95 -6.64 0.77
N LYS A 327 6.77 -6.78 0.24
CA LYS A 327 6.38 -7.94 -0.56
C LYS A 327 7.17 -8.06 -1.86
N GLU A 328 7.47 -6.93 -2.52
CA GLU A 328 8.10 -6.87 -3.84
C GLU A 328 9.49 -6.20 -3.81
N ASN A 329 9.80 -5.43 -2.77
CA ASN A 329 11.00 -4.60 -2.71
C ASN A 329 11.78 -4.80 -1.42
N THR A 330 13.09 -4.53 -1.48
CA THR A 330 13.97 -4.45 -0.30
C THR A 330 14.75 -3.15 -0.35
N THR A 331 14.67 -2.36 0.72
CA THR A 331 15.38 -1.09 0.89
C THR A 331 16.44 -1.23 1.96
N ILE A 332 17.70 -0.94 1.60
CA ILE A 332 18.83 -0.84 2.52
C ILE A 332 19.08 0.65 2.79
N VAL A 333 19.01 1.04 4.05
CA VAL A 333 19.17 2.43 4.49
C VAL A 333 20.46 2.54 5.30
N GLU A 334 21.31 3.50 4.94
CA GLU A 334 22.57 3.80 5.60
C GLU A 334 23.46 2.55 5.73
N GLY A 335 23.89 2.05 4.53
CA GLY A 335 24.85 0.95 4.42
C GLY A 335 26.20 1.33 5.00
N ALA A 336 26.92 0.36 5.60
CA ALA A 336 28.20 0.58 6.27
C ALA A 336 29.41 0.60 5.32
N GLY A 337 29.17 0.59 4.00
CA GLY A 337 30.23 0.70 2.98
C GLY A 337 30.95 2.04 3.02
N LYS A 338 32.22 2.05 2.62
CA LYS A 338 32.98 3.30 2.57
C LYS A 338 32.56 4.11 1.35
N LYS A 339 32.29 5.39 1.54
CA LYS A 339 31.88 6.31 0.46
C LYS A 339 32.85 6.33 -0.74
N ALA A 340 34.15 6.18 -0.49
CA ALA A 340 35.14 6.09 -1.54
C ALA A 340 34.97 4.85 -2.43
N ASP A 341 34.63 3.69 -1.83
CA ASP A 341 34.42 2.44 -2.55
C ASP A 341 33.12 2.50 -3.37
N ILE A 342 32.06 3.07 -2.81
CA ILE A 342 30.78 3.31 -3.51
C ILE A 342 31.00 4.26 -4.70
N THR A 343 31.72 5.36 -4.51
CA THR A 343 32.05 6.30 -5.59
C THR A 343 32.90 5.64 -6.68
N GLY A 344 33.89 4.83 -6.29
CA GLY A 344 34.71 4.04 -7.21
C GLY A 344 33.85 3.10 -8.05
N ARG A 345 32.90 2.40 -7.42
CA ARG A 345 31.95 1.52 -8.12
C ARG A 345 31.05 2.28 -9.10
N CYS A 346 30.51 3.43 -8.69
CA CYS A 346 29.74 4.30 -9.58
C CYS A 346 30.54 4.71 -10.82
N ASN A 347 31.83 5.04 -10.66
CA ASN A 347 32.71 5.40 -11.78
C ASN A 347 32.97 4.21 -12.71
N GLN A 348 33.14 3.00 -12.18
CA GLN A 348 33.22 1.79 -13.00
C GLN A 348 31.97 1.56 -13.85
N ILE A 349 30.78 1.73 -13.26
CA ILE A 349 29.52 1.59 -13.99
C ILE A 349 29.40 2.69 -15.07
N ARG A 350 29.81 3.93 -14.80
CA ARG A 350 29.83 5.00 -15.82
C ARG A 350 30.72 4.65 -17.00
N ALA A 351 31.92 4.13 -16.75
CA ALA A 351 32.81 3.67 -17.82
C ALA A 351 32.15 2.56 -18.66
N GLN A 352 31.49 1.59 -18.02
CA GLN A 352 30.76 0.53 -18.73
C GLN A 352 29.60 1.07 -19.58
N ILE A 353 28.90 2.14 -19.13
CA ILE A 353 27.86 2.82 -19.92
C ILE A 353 28.43 3.44 -21.21
N GLU A 354 29.64 4.01 -21.13
CA GLU A 354 30.31 4.61 -22.28
C GLU A 354 30.84 3.56 -23.26
N GLU A 355 31.32 2.43 -22.76
CA GLU A 355 31.92 1.35 -23.57
C GLU A 355 30.89 0.45 -24.25
N THR A 356 29.67 0.32 -23.67
CA THR A 356 28.68 -0.60 -24.24
C THR A 356 28.05 -0.09 -25.53
N THR A 357 27.97 -1.00 -26.52
CA THR A 357 27.32 -0.76 -27.83
C THR A 357 25.83 -1.18 -27.83
N SER A 358 25.38 -1.90 -26.79
CA SER A 358 24.00 -2.37 -26.64
C SER A 358 23.14 -1.31 -25.93
N ASP A 359 22.11 -0.82 -26.57
CA ASP A 359 21.18 0.14 -25.95
C ASP A 359 20.47 -0.46 -24.73
N TYR A 360 20.13 -1.75 -24.78
CA TYR A 360 19.54 -2.47 -23.66
C TYR A 360 20.49 -2.59 -22.46
N ASP A 361 21.77 -2.91 -22.70
CA ASP A 361 22.73 -3.00 -21.61
C ASP A 361 23.05 -1.61 -21.05
N ARG A 362 23.08 -0.58 -21.91
CA ARG A 362 23.24 0.81 -21.49
C ARG A 362 22.09 1.23 -20.55
N GLU A 363 20.85 0.94 -20.89
CA GLU A 363 19.69 1.21 -20.04
C GLU A 363 19.81 0.52 -18.68
N LYS A 364 20.16 -0.77 -18.67
CA LYS A 364 20.30 -1.53 -17.42
C LYS A 364 21.48 -1.08 -16.55
N LEU A 365 22.56 -0.64 -17.14
CA LEU A 365 23.68 -0.02 -16.42
C LEU A 365 23.29 1.34 -15.85
N GLN A 366 22.50 2.14 -16.57
CA GLN A 366 21.97 3.42 -16.08
C GLN A 366 21.02 3.22 -14.89
N GLU A 367 20.11 2.25 -14.95
CA GLU A 367 19.25 1.88 -13.81
C GLU A 367 20.08 1.51 -12.58
N ARG A 368 21.12 0.68 -12.77
CA ARG A 368 22.00 0.23 -11.70
C ARG A 368 22.79 1.38 -11.08
N LEU A 369 23.31 2.29 -11.93
CA LEU A 369 23.99 3.50 -11.49
C LEU A 369 23.06 4.40 -10.67
N ALA A 370 21.83 4.61 -11.15
CA ALA A 370 20.85 5.44 -10.45
C ALA A 370 20.51 4.87 -9.05
N LYS A 371 20.34 3.55 -8.94
CA LYS A 371 20.07 2.87 -7.66
C LYS A 371 21.24 3.01 -6.66
N LEU A 372 22.50 2.96 -7.13
CA LEU A 372 23.67 3.03 -6.26
C LEU A 372 24.09 4.47 -5.94
N ALA A 373 24.03 5.38 -6.92
CA ALA A 373 24.50 6.77 -6.78
C ALA A 373 23.47 7.70 -6.14
N GLY A 374 22.17 7.39 -6.25
CA GLY A 374 21.07 8.23 -5.75
C GLY A 374 20.96 8.26 -4.23
N GLY A 375 21.42 7.22 -3.55
CA GLY A 375 21.21 7.07 -2.11
C GLY A 375 19.74 6.88 -1.73
N VAL A 376 19.44 7.09 -0.47
CA VAL A 376 18.09 7.06 0.10
C VAL A 376 17.81 8.36 0.83
N ALA A 377 16.75 9.06 0.46
CA ALA A 377 16.26 10.17 1.26
C ALA A 377 15.43 9.63 2.43
N VAL A 378 15.75 10.07 3.64
CA VAL A 378 15.07 9.66 4.87
C VAL A 378 14.36 10.86 5.46
N ILE A 379 13.02 10.83 5.46
CA ILE A 379 12.20 11.82 6.15
C ILE A 379 11.96 11.29 7.57
N ARG A 380 12.55 11.96 8.57
CA ARG A 380 12.34 11.61 9.99
C ARG A 380 11.27 12.51 10.56
N VAL A 381 10.12 11.91 10.84
CA VAL A 381 8.93 12.63 11.31
C VAL A 381 8.99 12.83 12.81
N GLY A 382 9.00 14.09 13.26
CA GLY A 382 8.96 14.46 14.66
C GLY A 382 7.56 14.79 15.17
N GLY A 383 7.41 14.81 16.49
CA GLY A 383 6.18 15.19 17.18
C GLY A 383 6.35 15.21 18.69
N ALA A 384 5.39 15.82 19.39
CA ALA A 384 5.42 15.93 20.86
C ALA A 384 5.02 14.64 21.57
N THR A 385 4.23 13.78 20.93
CA THR A 385 3.76 12.50 21.47
C THR A 385 3.91 11.39 20.45
N GLU A 386 4.02 10.15 20.89
CA GLU A 386 4.10 8.97 20.03
C GLU A 386 2.86 8.84 19.11
N VAL A 387 1.68 9.19 19.60
CA VAL A 387 0.43 9.17 18.82
C VAL A 387 0.49 10.19 17.68
N GLU A 388 0.98 11.41 17.95
CA GLU A 388 1.17 12.45 16.94
C GLU A 388 2.20 12.06 15.89
N VAL A 389 3.34 11.49 16.31
CA VAL A 389 4.39 11.04 15.39
C VAL A 389 3.87 9.96 14.44
N LYS A 390 3.12 8.98 14.95
CA LYS A 390 2.52 7.92 14.13
C LYS A 390 1.52 8.46 13.11
N GLU A 391 0.60 9.33 13.55
CA GLU A 391 -0.40 9.95 12.64
C GLU A 391 0.31 10.79 11.56
N ARG A 392 1.28 11.60 11.96
CA ARG A 392 2.02 12.45 11.04
C ARG A 392 2.88 11.63 10.07
N LYS A 393 3.46 10.52 10.51
CA LYS A 393 4.20 9.59 9.66
C LYS A 393 3.29 8.95 8.61
N ASP A 394 2.11 8.44 8.99
CA ASP A 394 1.15 7.87 8.05
C ASP A 394 0.77 8.90 6.97
N ARG A 395 0.56 10.15 7.36
CA ARG A 395 0.24 11.26 6.45
C ARG A 395 1.39 11.62 5.50
N VAL A 396 2.64 11.57 5.97
CA VAL A 396 3.82 11.77 5.11
C VAL A 396 3.99 10.60 4.14
N ASP A 397 3.76 9.37 4.57
CA ASP A 397 3.77 8.16 3.72
C ASP A 397 2.72 8.30 2.59
N ASP A 398 1.48 8.68 2.91
CA ASP A 398 0.40 8.88 1.92
C ASP A 398 0.78 9.97 0.92
N ALA A 399 1.28 11.11 1.41
CA ALA A 399 1.71 12.23 0.57
C ALA A 399 2.87 11.86 -0.36
N LEU A 400 3.79 11.03 0.11
CA LEU A 400 4.89 10.50 -0.71
C LEU A 400 4.37 9.60 -1.84
N HIS A 401 3.47 8.66 -1.52
CA HIS A 401 2.88 7.76 -2.51
C HIS A 401 2.05 8.53 -3.55
N ALA A 402 1.21 9.46 -3.13
CA ALA A 402 0.44 10.33 -4.02
C ALA A 402 1.35 11.15 -4.95
N THR A 403 2.46 11.67 -4.41
CA THR A 403 3.42 12.45 -5.19
C THR A 403 4.11 11.58 -6.25
N ARG A 404 4.53 10.36 -5.90
CA ARG A 404 5.08 9.39 -6.86
C ARG A 404 4.07 9.03 -7.95
N ALA A 405 2.84 8.72 -7.56
CA ALA A 405 1.75 8.43 -8.51
C ALA A 405 1.50 9.59 -9.49
N ALA A 406 1.61 10.83 -9.01
CA ALA A 406 1.46 12.02 -9.84
C ALA A 406 2.63 12.27 -10.80
N VAL A 407 3.85 11.97 -10.39
CA VAL A 407 5.03 12.03 -11.27
C VAL A 407 4.95 10.96 -12.35
N GLU A 408 4.47 9.76 -12.00
CA GLU A 408 4.36 8.62 -12.91
C GLU A 408 3.29 8.85 -14.00
N GLU A 409 2.06 9.17 -13.62
CA GLU A 409 0.93 9.27 -14.56
C GLU A 409 0.40 10.68 -14.79
N GLY A 410 0.85 11.67 -14.02
CA GLY A 410 0.34 13.05 -14.09
C GLY A 410 -0.84 13.31 -13.16
N ILE A 411 -1.47 14.47 -13.34
CA ILE A 411 -2.48 15.02 -12.44
C ILE A 411 -3.76 15.42 -13.17
N VAL A 412 -4.85 15.45 -12.41
CA VAL A 412 -6.17 15.94 -12.80
C VAL A 412 -6.69 16.94 -11.74
N PRO A 413 -7.75 17.72 -11.98
CA PRO A 413 -8.41 18.52 -10.94
C PRO A 413 -8.85 17.64 -9.76
N GLY A 414 -8.54 18.05 -8.54
CA GLY A 414 -8.82 17.31 -7.33
C GLY A 414 -10.25 17.44 -6.81
N GLY A 415 -10.46 17.01 -5.57
CA GLY A 415 -11.75 17.16 -4.90
C GLY A 415 -12.91 16.38 -5.51
N GLY A 416 -12.63 15.28 -6.24
CA GLY A 416 -13.63 14.47 -6.94
C GLY A 416 -14.17 15.11 -8.23
N VAL A 417 -13.68 16.29 -8.61
CA VAL A 417 -14.15 17.02 -9.81
C VAL A 417 -13.80 16.30 -11.10
N ALA A 418 -12.60 15.73 -11.19
CA ALA A 418 -12.18 14.99 -12.38
C ALA A 418 -13.11 13.83 -12.73
N LEU A 419 -13.50 13.01 -11.76
CA LEU A 419 -14.47 11.91 -11.94
C LEU A 419 -15.86 12.44 -12.29
N ALA A 420 -16.33 13.48 -11.60
CA ALA A 420 -17.65 14.08 -11.87
C ALA A 420 -17.74 14.58 -13.31
N ARG A 421 -16.71 15.24 -13.82
CA ARG A 421 -16.68 15.74 -15.20
C ARG A 421 -16.46 14.64 -16.24
N ALA A 422 -15.58 13.67 -15.94
CA ALA A 422 -15.40 12.52 -16.81
C ALA A 422 -16.72 11.75 -17.02
N SER A 423 -17.60 11.72 -15.99
CA SER A 423 -18.89 11.02 -16.07
C SER A 423 -19.82 11.53 -17.18
N LEU A 424 -19.60 12.75 -17.70
CA LEU A 424 -20.39 13.31 -18.79
C LEU A 424 -20.20 12.52 -20.11
N VAL A 425 -19.06 11.87 -20.31
CA VAL A 425 -18.83 11.04 -21.51
C VAL A 425 -19.79 9.84 -21.56
N LEU A 426 -20.25 9.36 -20.40
CA LEU A 426 -21.13 8.20 -20.29
C LEU A 426 -22.51 8.43 -20.89
N ALA A 427 -22.96 9.67 -21.00
CA ALA A 427 -24.25 10.02 -21.62
C ALA A 427 -24.29 9.63 -23.12
N LYS A 428 -23.13 9.52 -23.77
CA LYS A 428 -22.99 9.14 -25.18
C LYS A 428 -22.57 7.68 -25.39
N LEU A 429 -22.33 6.94 -24.31
CA LEU A 429 -21.85 5.57 -24.38
C LEU A 429 -22.98 4.61 -24.78
N LYS A 430 -22.75 3.82 -25.84
CA LYS A 430 -23.74 2.85 -26.31
C LYS A 430 -23.77 1.60 -25.43
N ALA A 431 -24.97 1.16 -25.12
CA ALA A 431 -25.26 -0.11 -24.45
C ALA A 431 -25.95 -1.07 -25.43
N ASP A 432 -25.79 -2.37 -25.22
CA ASP A 432 -26.40 -3.39 -26.10
C ASP A 432 -27.85 -3.68 -25.71
N ASN A 433 -28.20 -3.41 -24.43
CA ASN A 433 -29.55 -3.56 -23.87
C ASN A 433 -29.78 -2.57 -22.72
N ASP A 434 -31.02 -2.56 -22.17
CA ASP A 434 -31.44 -1.63 -21.11
C ASP A 434 -30.71 -1.90 -19.77
N ASP A 435 -30.44 -3.16 -19.43
CA ASP A 435 -29.73 -3.52 -18.20
C ASP A 435 -28.29 -3.04 -18.24
N GLN A 436 -27.60 -3.17 -19.36
CA GLN A 436 -26.26 -2.58 -19.55
C GLN A 436 -26.28 -1.06 -19.47
N ARG A 437 -27.31 -0.42 -20.07
CA ARG A 437 -27.49 1.03 -19.96
C ARG A 437 -27.65 1.46 -18.49
N PHE A 438 -28.39 0.67 -17.72
CA PHE A 438 -28.53 0.94 -16.30
C PHE A 438 -27.22 0.75 -15.53
N GLY A 439 -26.41 -0.26 -15.89
CA GLY A 439 -25.05 -0.45 -15.38
C GLY A 439 -24.14 0.76 -15.64
N ILE A 440 -24.23 1.37 -16.81
CA ILE A 440 -23.51 2.63 -17.14
C ILE A 440 -24.01 3.77 -16.23
N GLU A 441 -25.30 3.87 -16.02
CA GLU A 441 -25.91 4.91 -15.17
C GLU A 441 -25.52 4.76 -13.68
N ILE A 442 -25.36 3.53 -13.20
CA ILE A 442 -24.83 3.26 -11.85
C ILE A 442 -23.45 3.92 -11.68
N VAL A 443 -22.54 3.69 -12.62
CA VAL A 443 -21.19 4.27 -12.56
C VAL A 443 -21.22 5.78 -12.72
N ARG A 444 -22.10 6.31 -13.61
CA ARG A 444 -22.27 7.76 -13.75
C ARG A 444 -22.68 8.43 -12.44
N LYS A 445 -23.63 7.85 -11.72
CA LYS A 445 -24.05 8.34 -10.39
C LYS A 445 -22.94 8.20 -9.35
N ALA A 446 -22.28 7.05 -9.32
CA ALA A 446 -21.20 6.78 -8.38
C ALA A 446 -20.02 7.75 -8.56
N SER A 447 -19.71 8.15 -9.79
CA SER A 447 -18.63 9.11 -10.09
C SER A 447 -18.84 10.51 -9.48
N LEU A 448 -20.06 10.84 -9.08
CA LEU A 448 -20.37 12.10 -8.38
C LEU A 448 -20.18 11.99 -6.87
N THR A 449 -20.16 10.78 -6.32
CA THR A 449 -20.21 10.55 -4.87
C THR A 449 -18.97 11.08 -4.13
N PRO A 450 -17.71 10.95 -4.65
CA PRO A 450 -16.56 11.54 -3.96
C PRO A 450 -16.69 13.06 -3.78
N LEU A 451 -17.06 13.79 -4.84
CA LEU A 451 -17.29 15.23 -4.77
C LEU A 451 -18.39 15.59 -3.76
N ARG A 452 -19.50 14.86 -3.79
CA ARG A 452 -20.63 15.06 -2.85
C ARG A 452 -20.19 14.81 -1.42
N GLN A 453 -19.49 13.72 -1.16
CA GLN A 453 -19.04 13.39 0.19
C GLN A 453 -18.06 14.41 0.76
N ILE A 454 -17.16 14.96 -0.08
CA ILE A 454 -16.23 16.04 0.31
C ILE A 454 -17.04 17.30 0.70
N ALA A 455 -18.06 17.65 -0.08
CA ALA A 455 -18.93 18.77 0.21
C ALA A 455 -19.74 18.56 1.51
N GLU A 456 -20.32 17.37 1.69
CA GLU A 456 -21.06 16.99 2.90
C GLU A 456 -20.20 17.04 4.16
N ASN A 457 -18.96 16.53 4.09
CA ASN A 457 -17.99 16.62 5.19
C ASN A 457 -17.60 18.07 5.49
N ALA A 458 -17.73 18.98 4.50
CA ALA A 458 -17.54 20.42 4.68
C ALA A 458 -18.77 21.16 5.23
N GLY A 459 -19.90 20.47 5.37
CA GLY A 459 -21.17 21.07 5.86
C GLY A 459 -22.05 21.63 4.76
N GLU A 460 -21.77 21.31 3.49
CA GLU A 460 -22.51 21.80 2.33
C GLU A 460 -23.40 20.68 1.75
N ASP A 461 -24.44 21.05 0.98
CA ASP A 461 -25.26 20.07 0.24
C ASP A 461 -24.48 19.53 -0.98
N GLY A 462 -24.12 18.24 -0.93
CA GLY A 462 -23.34 17.59 -1.97
C GLY A 462 -24.04 17.57 -3.34
N ALA A 463 -25.37 17.51 -3.39
CA ALA A 463 -26.13 17.51 -4.64
C ALA A 463 -26.10 18.91 -5.29
N VAL A 464 -26.27 19.97 -4.49
CA VAL A 464 -26.17 21.36 -4.95
C VAL A 464 -24.77 21.67 -5.46
N ILE A 465 -23.73 21.30 -4.69
CA ILE A 465 -22.32 21.52 -5.09
C ILE A 465 -21.99 20.78 -6.39
N SER A 466 -22.36 19.50 -6.51
CA SER A 466 -22.11 18.75 -7.73
C SER A 466 -22.85 19.31 -8.95
N GLY A 467 -24.07 19.81 -8.79
CA GLY A 467 -24.82 20.50 -9.83
C GLY A 467 -24.07 21.75 -10.31
N LYS A 468 -23.72 22.66 -9.41
CA LYS A 468 -22.98 23.89 -9.72
C LYS A 468 -21.63 23.63 -10.42
N VAL A 469 -20.92 22.56 -10.02
CA VAL A 469 -19.66 22.17 -10.68
C VAL A 469 -19.93 21.75 -12.13
N LEU A 470 -20.96 20.97 -12.40
CA LEU A 470 -21.26 20.47 -13.75
C LEU A 470 -21.90 21.51 -14.67
N ASP A 471 -22.58 22.53 -14.14
CA ASP A 471 -23.23 23.59 -14.93
C ASP A 471 -22.22 24.47 -15.68
N LYS A 472 -21.01 24.63 -15.18
CA LYS A 472 -19.97 25.41 -15.83
C LYS A 472 -19.09 24.53 -16.74
N ASP A 473 -19.01 24.87 -18.01
CA ASP A 473 -18.16 24.15 -18.98
C ASP A 473 -16.68 24.59 -18.90
N ASP A 474 -16.05 24.26 -17.77
CA ASP A 474 -14.63 24.47 -17.52
C ASP A 474 -14.10 23.27 -16.72
N TYR A 475 -13.20 22.49 -17.32
CA TYR A 475 -12.71 21.24 -16.74
C TYR A 475 -12.02 21.43 -15.37
N ASN A 476 -11.34 22.56 -15.16
CA ASN A 476 -10.61 22.84 -13.93
C ASN A 476 -11.46 23.52 -12.86
N TRP A 477 -12.66 23.98 -13.22
CA TRP A 477 -13.56 24.63 -12.28
C TRP A 477 -14.19 23.65 -11.30
N GLY A 478 -14.06 23.92 -10.02
CA GLY A 478 -14.61 23.07 -8.96
C GLY A 478 -14.80 23.79 -7.64
N PHE A 479 -15.21 23.05 -6.65
CA PHE A 479 -15.47 23.53 -5.30
C PHE A 479 -14.27 23.26 -4.40
N ASP A 480 -13.70 24.30 -3.83
CA ASP A 480 -12.71 24.20 -2.76
C ASP A 480 -13.42 24.07 -1.41
N ALA A 481 -13.51 22.85 -0.90
CA ALA A 481 -14.20 22.52 0.33
C ALA A 481 -13.55 23.15 1.58
N GLN A 482 -12.28 23.55 1.51
CA GLN A 482 -11.58 24.19 2.62
C GLN A 482 -12.02 25.65 2.79
N SER A 483 -12.06 26.41 1.69
CA SER A 483 -12.46 27.83 1.71
C SER A 483 -13.97 28.05 1.51
N GLY A 484 -14.70 27.05 0.99
CA GLY A 484 -16.12 27.19 0.64
C GLY A 484 -16.37 27.91 -0.69
N GLU A 485 -15.34 28.06 -1.54
CA GLU A 485 -15.40 28.85 -2.77
C GLU A 485 -15.30 27.99 -4.02
N PHE A 486 -15.88 28.50 -5.11
CA PHE A 486 -15.71 27.94 -6.44
C PHE A 486 -14.56 28.63 -7.17
N LYS A 487 -13.59 27.87 -7.67
CA LYS A 487 -12.39 28.40 -8.34
C LYS A 487 -11.80 27.42 -9.35
N ASP A 488 -10.79 27.84 -10.09
CA ASP A 488 -9.92 26.95 -10.89
C ASP A 488 -9.06 26.15 -9.92
N LEU A 489 -9.36 24.86 -9.75
CA LEU A 489 -8.72 23.97 -8.78
C LEU A 489 -7.26 23.74 -9.11
N VAL A 490 -6.92 23.61 -10.41
CA VAL A 490 -5.54 23.37 -10.83
C VAL A 490 -4.66 24.57 -10.52
N LYS A 491 -5.14 25.80 -10.76
CA LYS A 491 -4.42 27.03 -10.39
C LYS A 491 -4.33 27.22 -8.88
N ALA A 492 -5.35 26.74 -8.15
CA ALA A 492 -5.35 26.77 -6.69
C ALA A 492 -4.46 25.68 -6.06
N GLY A 493 -3.89 24.78 -6.87
CA GLY A 493 -3.08 23.66 -6.39
C GLY A 493 -3.88 22.49 -5.85
N ILE A 494 -5.23 22.47 -6.03
CA ILE A 494 -6.11 21.39 -5.61
C ILE A 494 -6.17 20.36 -6.76
N ILE A 495 -5.28 19.37 -6.68
CA ILE A 495 -4.99 18.42 -7.74
C ILE A 495 -4.87 17.01 -7.17
N ASP A 496 -5.34 16.01 -7.94
CA ASP A 496 -5.24 14.61 -7.59
C ASP A 496 -4.36 13.87 -8.61
N PRO A 497 -3.57 12.86 -8.20
CA PRO A 497 -2.84 12.00 -9.13
C PRO A 497 -3.82 11.18 -9.99
N THR A 498 -3.63 11.16 -11.29
CA THR A 498 -4.49 10.38 -12.21
C THR A 498 -4.49 8.90 -11.85
N LYS A 499 -3.33 8.35 -11.49
CA LYS A 499 -3.17 6.95 -11.06
C LYS A 499 -4.07 6.63 -9.87
N VAL A 500 -4.10 7.50 -8.86
CA VAL A 500 -4.95 7.34 -7.67
C VAL A 500 -6.43 7.32 -8.04
N VAL A 501 -6.87 8.31 -8.82
CA VAL A 501 -8.29 8.45 -9.21
C VAL A 501 -8.78 7.27 -10.05
N ARG A 502 -7.99 6.84 -11.05
CA ARG A 502 -8.39 5.72 -11.92
C ARG A 502 -8.35 4.37 -11.18
N THR A 503 -7.35 4.15 -10.33
CA THR A 503 -7.21 2.91 -9.56
C THR A 503 -8.38 2.78 -8.58
N ALA A 504 -8.70 3.84 -7.84
CA ALA A 504 -9.86 3.86 -6.95
C ALA A 504 -11.17 3.48 -7.67
N LEU A 505 -11.38 4.01 -8.88
CA LEU A 505 -12.56 3.67 -9.69
C LEU A 505 -12.54 2.20 -10.16
N GLN A 506 -11.40 1.72 -10.66
CA GLN A 506 -11.26 0.37 -11.18
C GLN A 506 -11.44 -0.70 -10.11
N ASP A 507 -10.79 -0.52 -8.95
CA ASP A 507 -10.88 -1.48 -7.84
C ASP A 507 -12.28 -1.48 -7.21
N ALA A 508 -12.88 -0.29 -7.03
CA ALA A 508 -14.26 -0.15 -6.57
C ALA A 508 -15.24 -0.88 -7.49
N ALA A 509 -15.15 -0.66 -8.80
CA ALA A 509 -16.04 -1.27 -9.77
C ALA A 509 -15.83 -2.80 -9.87
N SER A 510 -14.59 -3.26 -9.81
CA SER A 510 -14.24 -4.69 -9.89
C SER A 510 -14.92 -5.47 -8.77
N VAL A 511 -14.71 -5.08 -7.52
CA VAL A 511 -15.28 -5.77 -6.36
C VAL A 511 -16.81 -5.57 -6.29
N SER A 512 -17.29 -4.34 -6.54
CA SER A 512 -18.74 -4.05 -6.52
C SER A 512 -19.51 -4.87 -7.55
N SER A 513 -18.93 -5.10 -8.73
CA SER A 513 -19.54 -5.94 -9.76
C SER A 513 -19.69 -7.39 -9.31
N LEU A 514 -18.72 -7.92 -8.53
CA LEU A 514 -18.83 -9.25 -7.94
C LEU A 514 -19.95 -9.31 -6.89
N LEU A 515 -20.06 -8.27 -6.05
CA LEU A 515 -21.11 -8.17 -5.05
C LEU A 515 -22.51 -8.08 -5.68
N ILE A 516 -22.67 -7.31 -6.75
CA ILE A 516 -23.93 -7.17 -7.50
C ILE A 516 -24.36 -8.50 -8.12
N THR A 517 -23.41 -9.32 -8.60
CA THR A 517 -23.68 -10.62 -9.22
C THR A 517 -23.79 -11.76 -8.21
N THR A 518 -23.57 -11.54 -6.92
CA THR A 518 -23.66 -12.55 -5.87
C THR A 518 -25.12 -12.90 -5.55
N GLU A 519 -25.44 -14.19 -5.55
CA GLU A 519 -26.77 -14.73 -5.22
C GLU A 519 -26.77 -15.53 -3.91
N ALA A 520 -25.67 -16.18 -3.56
CA ALA A 520 -25.56 -17.01 -2.38
C ALA A 520 -24.34 -16.64 -1.53
N MET A 521 -24.49 -16.73 -0.21
CA MET A 521 -23.42 -16.55 0.75
C MET A 521 -23.33 -17.78 1.66
N ILE A 522 -22.11 -18.26 1.92
CA ILE A 522 -21.86 -19.48 2.69
C ILE A 522 -20.92 -19.14 3.85
N ALA A 523 -21.39 -19.31 5.09
CA ALA A 523 -20.60 -19.08 6.30
C ALA A 523 -20.53 -20.34 7.16
N GLU A 524 -19.54 -20.45 8.03
CA GLU A 524 -19.50 -21.50 9.05
C GLU A 524 -20.51 -21.21 10.14
N LYS A 525 -21.29 -22.22 10.53
CA LYS A 525 -22.16 -22.10 11.71
C LYS A 525 -21.30 -21.94 12.95
N PRO A 526 -21.67 -20.99 13.86
CA PRO A 526 -21.00 -20.89 15.14
C PRO A 526 -21.12 -22.24 15.88
N GLU A 527 -20.01 -22.79 16.31
CA GLU A 527 -20.04 -23.91 17.24
C GLU A 527 -20.67 -23.44 18.55
N LYS A 528 -21.75 -24.11 19.00
CA LYS A 528 -22.23 -23.92 20.37
C LYS A 528 -21.10 -24.37 21.29
N LYS A 529 -20.41 -23.44 21.95
CA LYS A 529 -19.51 -23.80 23.06
C LYS A 529 -20.33 -24.66 24.01
N ALA A 530 -19.99 -25.94 24.15
CA ALA A 530 -20.55 -26.78 25.19
C ALA A 530 -20.32 -26.07 26.52
N ALA A 531 -21.40 -25.88 27.29
CA ALA A 531 -21.26 -25.37 28.64
C ALA A 531 -20.21 -26.23 29.37
N PRO A 532 -19.27 -25.66 30.14
CA PRO A 532 -18.33 -26.45 30.90
C PRO A 532 -19.12 -27.43 31.74
N SER A 533 -18.92 -28.72 31.52
CA SER A 533 -19.47 -29.78 32.36
C SER A 533 -18.96 -29.50 33.77
N GLY A 534 -19.85 -29.15 34.68
CA GLY A 534 -19.52 -28.98 36.10
C GLY A 534 -18.81 -30.24 36.61
N PRO A 535 -17.92 -30.10 37.60
CA PRO A 535 -17.25 -31.26 38.17
C PRO A 535 -18.29 -32.26 38.65
N PRO A 536 -18.06 -33.59 38.46
CA PRO A 536 -18.97 -34.60 38.96
C PRO A 536 -19.08 -34.46 40.46
N GLY A 537 -20.32 -34.21 40.94
CA GLY A 537 -20.61 -34.06 42.36
C GLY A 537 -20.12 -35.32 43.11
N GLY A 538 -19.13 -35.14 43.98
CA GLY A 538 -18.72 -36.16 44.89
C GLY A 538 -19.88 -36.49 45.86
N GLY A 539 -20.42 -37.69 45.74
CA GLY A 539 -21.37 -38.22 46.72
C GLY A 539 -20.68 -38.30 48.09
N MET A 540 -21.21 -37.56 49.05
CA MET A 540 -20.95 -37.78 50.46
C MET A 540 -21.59 -39.15 50.84
N GLY A 541 -20.76 -40.13 51.03
CA GLY A 541 -21.18 -41.37 51.69
C GLY A 541 -21.46 -41.08 53.18
N ASP A 542 -22.64 -41.43 53.61
CA ASP A 542 -23.00 -41.57 55.03
C ASP A 542 -21.94 -42.43 55.72
N MET A 543 -21.36 -41.91 56.78
CA MET A 543 -20.77 -42.72 57.86
C MET A 543 -21.55 -42.44 59.13
N ASP A 544 -22.44 -43.36 59.45
CA ASP A 544 -22.86 -43.63 60.82
C ASP A 544 -21.62 -44.07 61.65
N PHE A 545 -21.35 -43.40 62.71
CA PHE A 545 -21.07 -43.79 64.11
C PHE A 545 -20.61 -42.58 64.89
#